data_7d14dfe193a76be4d6ab409bcd0b66ef
#
_entry.id   7d14dfe193a76be4d6ab409bcd0b66ef
#
_cell.length_a   1.000
_cell.length_b   1.000
_cell.length_c   1.000
_cell.angle_alpha   90.00
_cell.angle_beta   90.00
_cell.angle_gamma   90.00
#
_symmetry.space_group_name_H-M   'P 1'
#
loop_
_entity.id
_entity.type
_entity.pdbx_description
1 polymer ?
#
loop_
_entity_poly.entity_id
_entity_poly.type
_entity_poly.pdbx_seq_one_letter_code
_entity_poly.pdbx_strand_id
1 'polypeptide(L)' 'MYIDEWATAIATLDIPGVDVEDLLLLINWTSRNNVQYTLSVPMQNANGTKLSFTMCITCSNLQAHEVREMWTKYQLKKGA' A
#
# COMPACT_ATOMS: atom_id res chain seq x y z
N MET A 1 -11.27 -23.03 8.18
CA MET A 1 -11.75 -22.16 7.08
C MET A 1 -10.70 -22.14 5.99
N TYR A 2 -11.09 -22.50 4.79
CA TYR A 2 -10.18 -22.52 3.65
C TYR A 2 -10.02 -21.12 3.09
N ILE A 3 -8.76 -20.64 3.02
CA ILE A 3 -8.45 -19.36 2.40
C ILE A 3 -7.80 -19.65 1.06
N ASP A 4 -8.41 -19.19 -0.02
CA ASP A 4 -7.84 -19.34 -1.36
C ASP A 4 -6.73 -18.29 -1.53
N GLU A 5 -5.50 -18.73 -1.43
CA GLU A 5 -4.32 -17.87 -1.56
C GLU A 5 -4.20 -17.25 -2.94
N TRP A 6 -4.81 -17.88 -3.95
CA TRP A 6 -4.71 -17.42 -5.33
C TRP A 6 -5.90 -16.57 -5.77
N ALA A 7 -6.93 -16.45 -4.92
CA ALA A 7 -8.07 -15.60 -5.25
C ALA A 7 -7.65 -14.15 -5.35
N THR A 8 -8.33 -13.42 -6.24
CA THR A 8 -8.06 -11.99 -6.43
C THR A 8 -8.50 -11.21 -5.20
N ALA A 9 -7.65 -10.33 -4.74
CA ALA A 9 -7.91 -9.46 -3.60
C ALA A 9 -7.43 -8.05 -3.90
N ILE A 10 -7.90 -7.09 -3.10
CA ILE A 10 -7.45 -5.72 -3.18
C ILE A 10 -6.82 -5.35 -1.84
N ALA A 11 -5.54 -5.03 -1.88
CA ALA A 11 -4.83 -4.52 -0.71
C ALA A 11 -4.91 -3.00 -0.73
N THR A 12 -5.47 -2.41 0.32
CA THR A 12 -5.57 -0.96 0.46
C THR A 12 -4.57 -0.50 1.50
N LEU A 13 -3.66 0.38 1.09
CA LEU A 13 -2.60 0.88 1.94
C LEU A 13 -2.69 2.39 2.04
N ASP A 14 -2.63 2.90 3.26
CA ASP A 14 -2.58 4.34 3.50
C ASP A 14 -1.13 4.79 3.59
N ILE A 15 -0.77 5.78 2.76
CA ILE A 15 0.57 6.34 2.73
C ILE A 15 0.49 7.73 3.35
N PRO A 16 0.90 7.88 4.62
CA PRO A 16 0.82 9.19 5.28
C PRO A 16 1.88 10.14 4.73
N GLY A 17 1.44 11.30 4.29
CA GLY A 17 2.34 12.33 3.78
C GLY A 17 2.75 12.10 2.34
N VAL A 18 3.65 12.95 1.86
CA VAL A 18 4.18 12.88 0.50
C VAL A 18 5.66 12.52 0.57
N ASP A 19 5.93 11.31 1.00
CA ASP A 19 7.31 10.81 1.05
C ASP A 19 7.55 9.96 -0.17
N VAL A 20 8.46 10.44 -1.02
CA VAL A 20 8.80 9.76 -2.27
C VAL A 20 9.38 8.37 -2.01
N GLU A 21 10.13 8.21 -0.93
CA GLU A 21 10.73 6.91 -0.60
C GLU A 21 9.65 5.86 -0.30
N ASP A 22 8.62 6.24 0.45
CA ASP A 22 7.51 5.35 0.77
C ASP A 22 6.78 4.91 -0.51
N LEU A 23 6.52 5.89 -1.38
CA LEU A 23 5.84 5.63 -2.63
C LEU A 23 6.67 4.70 -3.53
N LEU A 24 7.98 4.97 -3.64
CA LEU A 24 8.86 4.15 -4.46
C LEU A 24 8.97 2.72 -3.93
N LEU A 25 8.99 2.55 -2.62
CA LEU A 25 9.02 1.20 -2.03
C LEU A 25 7.82 0.37 -2.51
N LEU A 26 6.63 0.96 -2.45
CA LEU A 26 5.41 0.26 -2.84
C LEU A 26 5.34 0.06 -4.36
N ILE A 27 5.73 1.05 -5.15
CA ILE A 27 5.75 0.91 -6.61
C ILE A 27 6.73 -0.18 -7.03
N ASN A 28 7.91 -0.22 -6.42
CA ASN A 28 8.89 -1.26 -6.71
C ASN A 28 8.37 -2.64 -6.34
N TRP A 29 7.65 -2.74 -5.23
CA TRP A 29 7.05 -4.02 -4.82
C TRP A 29 6.04 -4.50 -5.87
N THR A 30 5.16 -3.60 -6.34
CA THR A 30 4.15 -3.95 -7.35
C THR A 30 4.81 -4.38 -8.66
N SER A 31 5.88 -3.69 -9.04
CA SER A 31 6.63 -4.02 -10.26
C SER A 31 7.26 -5.41 -10.17
N ARG A 32 7.91 -5.72 -9.04
CA ARG A 32 8.55 -7.02 -8.84
C ARG A 32 7.56 -8.17 -8.79
N ASN A 33 6.35 -7.90 -8.30
CA ASN A 33 5.32 -8.92 -8.18
C ASN A 33 4.37 -8.94 -9.37
N ASN A 34 4.60 -8.07 -10.34
CA ASN A 34 3.80 -7.99 -11.57
C ASN A 34 2.31 -7.82 -11.29
N VAL A 35 1.99 -6.92 -10.39
CA VAL A 35 0.61 -6.60 -10.03
C VAL A 35 0.30 -5.15 -10.36
N GLN A 36 -0.99 -4.84 -10.50
CA GLN A 36 -1.44 -3.49 -10.83
C GLN A 36 -1.83 -2.74 -9.57
N TYR A 37 -1.70 -1.41 -9.63
CA TYR A 37 -2.11 -0.56 -8.54
C TYR A 37 -2.76 0.71 -9.05
N THR A 38 -3.54 1.36 -8.18
CA THR A 38 -4.08 2.68 -8.42
C THR A 38 -3.78 3.55 -7.20
N LEU A 39 -3.53 4.83 -7.46
CA LEU A 39 -3.33 5.80 -6.40
C LEU A 39 -4.50 6.77 -6.39
N SER A 40 -5.10 6.93 -5.20
CA SER A 40 -6.12 7.95 -5.02
C SER A 40 -5.45 9.27 -4.70
N VAL A 41 -5.82 10.32 -5.43
CA VAL A 41 -5.34 11.66 -5.13
C VAL A 41 -6.03 12.12 -3.85
N PRO A 42 -5.29 12.52 -2.83
CA PRO A 42 -5.90 12.90 -1.57
C PRO A 42 -6.71 14.17 -1.72
N MET A 43 -7.89 14.17 -1.15
CA MET A 43 -8.65 15.40 -0.99
C MET A 43 -7.98 16.20 0.11
N GLN A 44 -7.75 17.48 -0.17
CA GLN A 44 -7.15 18.36 0.82
C GLN A 44 -8.04 18.42 2.06
N ASN A 45 -7.45 18.14 3.20
CA ASN A 45 -8.12 18.20 4.47
C ASN A 45 -8.57 19.64 4.72
N ALA A 46 -9.73 19.82 5.35
CA ALA A 46 -10.24 21.17 5.66
C ALA A 46 -9.26 22.02 6.46
N ASN A 47 -8.34 21.37 7.18
CA ASN A 47 -7.35 22.06 8.00
C ASN A 47 -6.02 22.30 7.28
N GLY A 48 -5.89 21.89 6.02
CA GLY A 48 -4.66 22.07 5.26
C GLY A 48 -3.48 21.28 5.76
N THR A 49 -3.71 20.32 6.66
CA THR A 49 -2.63 19.51 7.24
C THR A 49 -2.62 18.13 6.62
N LYS A 50 -1.46 17.69 6.22
CA LYS A 50 -1.09 16.33 5.79
C LYS A 50 -1.99 15.69 4.75
N LEU A 51 -1.50 15.71 3.52
CA LEU A 51 -2.04 14.91 2.45
C LEU A 51 -1.62 13.45 2.67
N SER A 52 -2.59 12.54 2.61
CA SER A 52 -2.29 11.11 2.63
C SER A 52 -2.79 10.50 1.32
N PHE A 53 -1.99 9.58 0.77
CA PHE A 53 -2.38 8.85 -0.43
C PHE A 53 -2.92 7.49 -0.03
N THR A 54 -3.85 6.99 -0.82
CA THR A 54 -4.34 5.62 -0.66
C THR A 54 -3.95 4.83 -1.90
N MET A 55 -3.21 3.76 -1.73
CA MET A 55 -2.84 2.86 -2.81
C MET A 55 -3.68 1.61 -2.74
N CYS A 56 -4.35 1.27 -3.85
CA CYS A 56 -5.09 0.03 -3.98
C CYS A 56 -4.34 -0.88 -4.93
N ILE A 57 -3.95 -2.05 -4.45
CA ILE A 57 -3.18 -3.02 -5.23
C ILE A 57 -4.08 -4.21 -5.52
N THR A 58 -4.27 -4.51 -6.81
CA THR A 58 -5.02 -5.69 -7.24
C THR A 58 -4.05 -6.86 -7.34
N CYS A 59 -4.23 -7.86 -6.49
CA CYS A 59 -3.28 -8.96 -6.34
C CYS A 59 -4.00 -10.21 -5.83
N SER A 60 -3.24 -11.24 -5.49
CA SER A 60 -3.80 -12.42 -4.83
C SER A 60 -3.92 -12.19 -3.33
N ASN A 61 -4.69 -13.06 -2.65
CA ASN A 61 -4.80 -13.00 -1.19
C ASN A 61 -3.44 -13.12 -0.51
N LEU A 62 -2.59 -14.01 -1.03
CA LEU A 62 -1.24 -14.19 -0.47
C LEU A 62 -0.41 -12.91 -0.64
N GLN A 63 -0.44 -12.32 -1.82
CA GLN A 63 0.29 -11.08 -2.08
C GLN A 63 -0.25 -9.92 -1.25
N ALA A 64 -1.56 -9.86 -1.06
CA ALA A 64 -2.17 -8.83 -0.21
C ALA A 64 -1.65 -8.92 1.22
N HIS A 65 -1.56 -10.15 1.74
CA HIS A 65 -1.01 -10.38 3.07
C HIS A 65 0.46 -9.95 3.14
N GLU A 66 1.23 -10.34 2.15
CA GLU A 66 2.67 -10.03 2.11
C GLU A 66 2.93 -8.52 2.07
N VAL A 67 2.21 -7.79 1.22
CA VAL A 67 2.44 -6.34 1.09
C VAL A 67 1.99 -5.59 2.34
N ARG A 68 0.90 -6.01 2.97
CA ARG A 68 0.45 -5.40 4.23
C ARG A 68 1.47 -5.62 5.34
N GLU A 69 1.99 -6.82 5.43
CA GLU A 69 3.00 -7.16 6.43
C GLU A 69 4.28 -6.38 6.20
N MET A 70 4.76 -6.33 4.96
CA MET A 70 5.94 -5.56 4.57
C MET A 70 5.75 -4.08 4.91
N TRP A 71 4.60 -3.52 4.57
CA TRP A 71 4.28 -2.11 4.80
C TRP A 71 4.24 -1.79 6.29
N THR A 72 3.61 -2.65 7.09
CA THR A 72 3.54 -2.47 8.54
C THR A 72 4.93 -2.47 9.17
N LYS A 73 5.77 -3.43 8.78
CA LYS A 73 7.14 -3.51 9.29
C LYS A 73 7.96 -2.28 8.91
N TYR A 74 7.80 -1.82 7.68
CA TYR A 74 8.52 -0.64 7.20
C TYR A 74 8.13 0.60 8.00
N GLN A 75 6.84 0.77 8.27
CA GLN A 75 6.36 1.92 9.04
C GLN A 75 6.82 1.89 10.49
N LEU A 76 6.82 0.73 11.12
CA LEU A 76 7.33 0.56 12.47
C LEU A 76 8.82 0.92 12.54
N LYS A 77 9.58 0.49 11.57
CA LYS A 77 11.01 0.76 11.51
C LYS A 77 11.29 2.25 11.31
N LYS A 78 10.49 2.89 10.47
CA LYS A 78 10.62 4.31 10.18
C LYS A 78 10.23 5.17 11.38
N GLY A 79 9.25 4.73 12.17
CA GLY A 79 8.78 5.45 13.34
C GLY A 79 9.63 5.27 14.59
N ALA A 80 10.63 4.40 14.53
CA ALA A 80 11.49 4.12 15.67
C ALA A 80 12.57 5.19 15.86
#